data_d7d24d735c54aea290c925a72b90a7e3
#
_entry.id   d7d24d735c54aea290c925a72b90a7e3
#
_cell.length_a   1.000
_cell.length_b   1.000
_cell.length_c   1.000
_cell.angle_alpha   90.00
_cell.angle_beta   90.00
_cell.angle_gamma   90.00
#
_symmetry.space_group_name_H-M   'P 1'
#
loop_
_entity.id
_entity.type
_entity.pdbx_description
1 polymer ?
#
loop_
_entity_poly.entity_id
_entity_poly.type
_entity_poly.pdbx_seq_one_letter_code
_entity_poly.pdbx_strand_id
1 'polypeptide(L)'
;YRNIDVLIIDDIQFLGGATQTQQEFFHTFNTLYSDSKQIIISSDRSPDDLKLLEDRLRTRFCWGLTVNIFPPDFNLRVEIIKRKIIAGNFEKEISEDVIEYIASNMGSDVRQLEGSITRLVAYSAIMGGSEINLELAIEALKDFISKGISEKNDVHRIQKVVAEYFQISVEDIRSKKRS
;
A
#
# COMPACT_ATOMS: atom_id res chain seq x y z
N TYR A 1 -18.36 -12.15 19.91
CA TYR A 1 -18.45 -11.62 18.52
C TYR A 1 -19.70 -12.10 17.75
N ARG A 2 -20.50 -13.05 18.28
CA ARG A 2 -21.65 -13.62 17.54
C ARG A 2 -22.93 -12.77 17.61
N ASN A 3 -23.00 -11.77 18.49
CA ASN A 3 -24.15 -10.88 18.69
C ASN A 3 -23.85 -9.45 18.20
N ILE A 4 -23.28 -9.32 17.02
CA ILE A 4 -22.94 -8.04 16.38
C ILE A 4 -23.68 -7.90 15.06
N ASP A 5 -23.94 -6.70 14.61
CA ASP A 5 -24.59 -6.43 13.32
C ASP A 5 -23.61 -6.28 12.18
N VAL A 6 -22.38 -5.87 12.47
CA VAL A 6 -21.30 -5.70 11.50
C VAL A 6 -20.01 -6.27 12.05
N LEU A 7 -19.32 -7.11 11.27
CA LEU A 7 -17.99 -7.60 11.54
C LEU A 7 -17.03 -7.02 10.48
N ILE A 8 -16.01 -6.30 10.92
CA ILE A 8 -14.94 -5.81 10.04
C ILE A 8 -13.64 -6.50 10.46
N ILE A 9 -12.97 -7.14 9.50
CA ILE A 9 -11.67 -7.77 9.71
C ILE A 9 -10.68 -7.17 8.72
N ASP A 10 -9.64 -6.57 9.25
CA ASP A 10 -8.55 -6.05 8.47
C ASP A 10 -7.41 -7.07 8.38
N ASP A 11 -6.80 -7.18 7.21
CA ASP A 11 -5.62 -8.02 6.97
C ASP A 11 -5.84 -9.51 7.33
N ILE A 12 -6.87 -10.14 6.77
CA ILE A 12 -7.24 -11.55 7.04
C ILE A 12 -6.10 -12.54 6.79
N GLN A 13 -5.11 -12.21 5.95
CA GLN A 13 -3.94 -13.05 5.69
C GLN A 13 -3.14 -13.39 6.94
N PHE A 14 -3.21 -12.58 7.99
CA PHE A 14 -2.53 -12.87 9.27
C PHE A 14 -3.14 -14.04 10.05
N LEU A 15 -4.31 -14.52 9.67
CA LEU A 15 -4.83 -15.80 10.19
C LEU A 15 -4.12 -17.01 9.57
N GLY A 16 -3.26 -16.81 8.56
CA GLY A 16 -2.50 -17.88 7.93
C GLY A 16 -1.66 -18.66 8.94
N GLY A 17 -1.81 -19.99 8.95
CA GLY A 17 -1.10 -20.90 9.86
C GLY A 17 -1.71 -21.04 11.27
N ALA A 18 -2.64 -20.16 11.68
CA ALA A 18 -3.30 -20.22 13.00
C ALA A 18 -4.57 -21.10 12.93
N THR A 19 -4.42 -22.42 12.79
CA THR A 19 -5.50 -23.37 12.50
C THR A 19 -6.68 -23.26 13.48
N GLN A 20 -6.41 -23.17 14.77
CA GLN A 20 -7.47 -23.07 15.78
C GLN A 20 -8.26 -21.75 15.64
N THR A 21 -7.57 -20.63 15.37
CA THR A 21 -8.22 -19.34 15.13
C THR A 21 -9.05 -19.37 13.85
N GLN A 22 -8.57 -20.03 12.79
CA GLN A 22 -9.32 -20.19 11.55
C GLN A 22 -10.61 -20.98 11.78
N GLN A 23 -10.59 -22.03 12.63
CA GLN A 23 -11.77 -22.81 12.96
C GLN A 23 -12.82 -21.95 13.70
N GLU A 24 -12.41 -21.20 14.72
CA GLU A 24 -13.31 -20.31 15.45
C GLU A 24 -13.86 -19.19 14.54
N PHE A 25 -13.03 -18.65 13.69
CA PHE A 25 -13.46 -17.65 12.72
C PHE A 25 -14.46 -18.23 11.72
N PHE A 26 -14.25 -19.45 11.22
CA PHE A 26 -15.19 -20.13 10.34
C PHE A 26 -16.57 -20.28 10.97
N HIS A 27 -16.64 -20.66 12.24
CA HIS A 27 -17.91 -20.77 12.97
C HIS A 27 -18.56 -19.40 13.17
N THR A 28 -17.78 -18.38 13.49
CA THR A 28 -18.27 -17.00 13.64
C THR A 28 -18.82 -16.47 12.32
N PHE A 29 -18.07 -16.67 11.21
CA PHE A 29 -18.50 -16.28 9.89
C PHE A 29 -19.84 -16.93 9.50
N ASN A 30 -19.96 -18.24 9.67
CA ASN A 30 -21.20 -18.94 9.34
C ASN A 30 -22.41 -18.46 10.17
N THR A 31 -22.22 -18.22 11.45
CA THR A 31 -23.29 -17.69 12.30
C THR A 31 -23.76 -16.31 11.81
N LEU A 32 -22.82 -15.38 11.59
CA LEU A 32 -23.14 -14.03 11.12
C LEU A 32 -23.75 -14.04 9.71
N TYR A 33 -23.25 -14.89 8.83
CA TYR A 33 -23.77 -15.04 7.48
C TYR A 33 -25.21 -15.58 7.49
N SER A 34 -25.49 -16.61 8.31
CA SER A 34 -26.83 -17.17 8.46
C SER A 34 -27.83 -16.18 9.05
N ASP A 35 -27.35 -15.31 9.95
CA ASP A 35 -28.16 -14.25 10.57
C ASP A 35 -28.25 -12.98 9.69
N SER A 36 -27.80 -13.07 8.42
CA SER A 36 -27.79 -11.95 7.45
C SER A 36 -27.07 -10.69 7.97
N LYS A 37 -26.03 -10.87 8.79
CA LYS A 37 -25.20 -9.79 9.30
C LYS A 37 -24.16 -9.35 8.26
N GLN A 38 -23.74 -8.09 8.33
CA GLN A 38 -22.71 -7.57 7.42
C GLN A 38 -21.32 -8.04 7.84
N ILE A 39 -20.58 -8.59 6.89
CA ILE A 39 -19.16 -8.96 7.06
C ILE A 39 -18.35 -8.19 6.03
N ILE A 40 -17.28 -7.54 6.46
CA ILE A 40 -16.31 -6.82 5.61
C ILE A 40 -14.93 -7.36 5.94
N ILE A 41 -14.20 -7.80 4.93
CA ILE A 41 -12.87 -8.39 5.09
C ILE A 41 -11.91 -7.69 4.13
N SER A 42 -10.76 -7.25 4.62
CA SER A 42 -9.65 -6.78 3.78
C SER A 42 -8.54 -7.83 3.68
N SER A 43 -7.79 -7.78 2.58
CA SER A 43 -6.62 -8.64 2.35
C SER A 43 -5.65 -7.95 1.38
N ASP A 44 -4.36 -8.27 1.52
CA ASP A 44 -3.30 -7.85 0.59
C ASP A 44 -3.28 -8.66 -0.73
N ARG A 45 -4.09 -9.71 -0.81
CA ARG A 45 -4.17 -10.62 -1.96
C ARG A 45 -5.57 -11.20 -2.14
N SER A 46 -5.82 -11.79 -3.31
CA SER A 46 -7.10 -12.43 -3.63
C SER A 46 -7.39 -13.64 -2.72
N PRO A 47 -8.66 -14.04 -2.53
CA PRO A 47 -8.99 -15.24 -1.77
C PRO A 47 -8.26 -16.50 -2.26
N ASP A 48 -8.03 -16.64 -3.56
CA ASP A 48 -7.35 -17.80 -4.16
C ASP A 48 -5.86 -17.87 -3.80
N ASP A 49 -5.25 -16.70 -3.53
CA ASP A 49 -3.83 -16.58 -3.16
C ASP A 49 -3.57 -16.75 -1.65
N LEU A 50 -4.61 -16.84 -0.83
CA LEU A 50 -4.53 -17.04 0.62
C LEU A 50 -4.26 -18.52 0.98
N LYS A 51 -3.20 -19.09 0.43
CA LYS A 51 -2.88 -20.54 0.51
C LYS A 51 -2.68 -21.07 1.94
N LEU A 52 -2.41 -20.20 2.91
CA LEU A 52 -2.27 -20.59 4.32
C LEU A 52 -3.61 -20.60 5.07
N LEU A 53 -4.68 -20.16 4.43
CA LEU A 53 -6.03 -20.29 4.95
C LEU A 53 -6.68 -21.58 4.45
N GLU A 54 -7.53 -22.16 5.30
CA GLU A 54 -8.29 -23.36 4.95
C GLU A 54 -9.21 -23.09 3.75
N ASP A 55 -9.32 -24.06 2.85
CA ASP A 55 -10.12 -23.96 1.61
C ASP A 55 -11.56 -23.54 1.87
N ARG A 56 -12.15 -24.04 2.98
CA ARG A 56 -13.51 -23.68 3.37
C ARG A 56 -13.69 -22.19 3.67
N LEU A 57 -12.66 -21.52 4.23
CA LEU A 57 -12.70 -20.06 4.45
C LEU A 57 -12.56 -19.32 3.12
N ARG A 58 -11.60 -19.71 2.28
CA ARG A 58 -11.40 -19.09 0.96
C ARG A 58 -12.66 -19.16 0.10
N THR A 59 -13.33 -20.30 0.09
CA THR A 59 -14.61 -20.48 -0.62
C THR A 59 -15.70 -19.55 -0.08
N ARG A 60 -15.77 -19.34 1.24
CA ARG A 60 -16.74 -18.42 1.85
C ARG A 60 -16.50 -16.96 1.46
N PHE A 61 -15.23 -16.55 1.36
CA PHE A 61 -14.89 -15.19 0.95
C PHE A 61 -15.34 -14.88 -0.48
N CYS A 62 -15.40 -15.88 -1.35
CA CYS A 62 -15.91 -15.74 -2.70
C CYS A 62 -17.46 -15.65 -2.80
N TRP A 63 -18.21 -15.88 -1.71
CA TRP A 63 -19.68 -15.82 -1.75
C TRP A 63 -20.23 -14.39 -1.79
N GLY A 64 -19.44 -13.41 -1.39
CA GLY A 64 -19.80 -12.00 -1.38
C GLY A 64 -19.25 -11.23 -2.57
N LEU A 65 -19.33 -9.91 -2.47
CA LEU A 65 -18.71 -8.99 -3.43
C LEU A 65 -17.20 -8.87 -3.14
N THR A 66 -16.39 -9.31 -4.07
CA THR A 66 -14.94 -9.08 -4.03
C THR A 66 -14.59 -7.89 -4.90
N VAL A 67 -13.93 -6.89 -4.34
CA VAL A 67 -13.53 -5.65 -5.01
C VAL A 67 -12.03 -5.45 -4.88
N ASN A 68 -11.35 -5.17 -5.98
CA ASN A 68 -9.94 -4.83 -5.98
C ASN A 68 -9.75 -3.32 -5.78
N ILE A 69 -8.87 -2.95 -4.85
CA ILE A 69 -8.41 -1.58 -4.66
C ILE A 69 -7.05 -1.45 -5.34
N PHE A 70 -7.00 -0.70 -6.44
CA PHE A 70 -5.77 -0.48 -7.18
C PHE A 70 -4.95 0.68 -6.58
N PRO A 71 -3.63 0.68 -6.79
CA PRO A 71 -2.80 1.82 -6.45
C PRO A 71 -3.31 3.11 -7.12
N PRO A 72 -3.26 4.27 -6.43
CA PRO A 72 -3.73 5.53 -6.98
C PRO A 72 -2.87 5.99 -8.17
N ASP A 73 -3.51 6.48 -9.23
CA ASP A 73 -2.87 7.22 -10.32
C ASP A 73 -2.38 8.60 -9.86
N PHE A 74 -1.73 9.35 -10.74
CA PHE A 74 -1.18 10.68 -10.40
C PHE A 74 -2.27 11.64 -9.88
N ASN A 75 -3.40 11.73 -10.57
CA ASN A 75 -4.46 12.68 -10.20
C ASN A 75 -5.08 12.33 -8.85
N LEU A 76 -5.32 11.03 -8.61
CA LEU A 76 -5.83 10.56 -7.33
C LEU A 76 -4.81 10.77 -6.21
N ARG A 77 -3.49 10.64 -6.46
CA ARG A 77 -2.46 10.98 -5.47
C ARG A 77 -2.49 12.45 -5.09
N VAL A 78 -2.60 13.35 -6.06
CA VAL A 78 -2.75 14.79 -5.82
C VAL A 78 -3.97 15.07 -4.93
N GLU A 79 -5.12 14.47 -5.25
CA GLU A 79 -6.34 14.63 -4.46
C GLU A 79 -6.21 14.09 -3.04
N ILE A 80 -5.56 12.92 -2.87
CA ILE A 80 -5.29 12.34 -1.55
C ILE A 80 -4.42 13.29 -0.72
N ILE A 81 -3.35 13.82 -1.31
CA ILE A 81 -2.45 14.76 -0.63
C ILE A 81 -3.22 16.00 -0.18
N LYS A 82 -4.02 16.62 -1.06
CA LYS A 82 -4.85 17.79 -0.74
C LYS A 82 -5.80 17.53 0.42
N ARG A 83 -6.51 16.41 0.40
CA ARG A 83 -7.42 16.02 1.49
C ARG A 83 -6.69 15.79 2.80
N LYS A 84 -5.50 15.20 2.76
CA LYS A 84 -4.70 14.97 3.97
C LYS A 84 -4.14 16.27 4.55
N ILE A 85 -3.76 17.23 3.70
CA ILE A 85 -3.35 18.56 4.13
C ILE A 85 -4.51 19.26 4.85
N ILE A 86 -5.71 19.26 4.28
CA ILE A 86 -6.90 19.84 4.89
C ILE A 86 -7.25 19.16 6.22
N ALA A 87 -7.27 17.82 6.25
CA ALA A 87 -7.58 17.06 7.45
C ALA A 87 -6.54 17.22 8.57
N GLY A 88 -5.28 17.45 8.21
CA GLY A 88 -4.19 17.66 9.15
C GLY A 88 -4.20 19.06 9.79
N ASN A 89 -5.04 19.97 9.29
CA ASN A 89 -5.19 21.34 9.79
C ASN A 89 -3.83 22.03 10.02
N PHE A 90 -2.93 21.89 9.05
CA PHE A 90 -1.59 22.48 9.14
C PHE A 90 -1.67 24.00 9.08
N GLU A 91 -0.95 24.67 9.96
CA GLU A 91 -0.94 26.15 10.06
C GLU A 91 -0.36 26.84 8.81
N LYS A 92 0.32 26.07 7.96
CA LYS A 92 1.05 26.56 6.79
C LYS A 92 0.41 26.08 5.50
N GLU A 93 0.34 27.00 4.57
CA GLU A 93 -0.06 26.72 3.20
C GLU A 93 1.05 25.92 2.48
N ILE A 94 0.67 24.84 1.83
CA ILE A 94 1.53 24.02 1.00
C ILE A 94 1.15 24.29 -0.46
N SER A 95 2.10 24.80 -1.24
CA SER A 95 1.85 25.20 -2.62
C SER A 95 1.58 24.00 -3.55
N GLU A 96 0.92 24.27 -4.67
CA GLU A 96 0.54 23.23 -5.66
C GLU A 96 1.76 22.50 -6.24
N ASP A 97 2.86 23.21 -6.50
CA ASP A 97 4.10 22.62 -7.02
C ASP A 97 4.73 21.60 -6.05
N VAL A 98 4.60 21.83 -4.74
CA VAL A 98 5.01 20.87 -3.70
C VAL A 98 4.11 19.64 -3.72
N ILE A 99 2.80 19.82 -3.87
CA ILE A 99 1.83 18.73 -3.96
C ILE A 99 2.13 17.86 -5.18
N GLU A 100 2.34 18.48 -6.34
CA GLU A 100 2.70 17.78 -7.58
C GLU A 100 4.05 17.09 -7.49
N TYR A 101 5.03 17.71 -6.83
CA TYR A 101 6.33 17.10 -6.55
C TYR A 101 6.20 15.83 -5.73
N ILE A 102 5.43 15.85 -4.64
CA ILE A 102 5.16 14.67 -3.82
C ILE A 102 4.45 13.61 -4.64
N ALA A 103 3.38 13.97 -5.36
CA ALA A 103 2.60 13.05 -6.17
C ALA A 103 3.42 12.37 -7.28
N SER A 104 4.42 13.07 -7.84
CA SER A 104 5.28 12.56 -8.91
C SER A 104 6.39 11.64 -8.40
N ASN A 105 6.97 11.95 -7.25
CA ASN A 105 8.18 11.30 -6.77
C ASN A 105 7.92 10.23 -5.69
N MET A 106 6.75 10.26 -5.04
CA MET A 106 6.37 9.23 -4.10
C MET A 106 5.77 8.01 -4.79
N GLY A 107 5.92 6.86 -4.15
CA GLY A 107 5.28 5.63 -4.61
C GLY A 107 3.75 5.70 -4.61
N SER A 108 3.14 4.68 -5.17
CA SER A 108 1.68 4.52 -5.17
C SER A 108 1.11 4.06 -3.82
N ASP A 109 1.93 3.94 -2.78
CA ASP A 109 1.51 3.63 -1.42
C ASP A 109 1.02 4.92 -0.72
N VAL A 110 -0.26 4.93 -0.34
CA VAL A 110 -0.90 6.06 0.36
C VAL A 110 -0.20 6.37 1.68
N ARG A 111 0.34 5.36 2.39
CA ARG A 111 1.10 5.58 3.64
C ARG A 111 2.38 6.38 3.40
N GLN A 112 3.04 6.17 2.25
CA GLN A 112 4.20 6.98 1.86
C GLN A 112 3.82 8.43 1.55
N LEU A 113 2.66 8.66 0.92
CA LEU A 113 2.14 10.02 0.69
C LEU A 113 1.87 10.73 2.02
N GLU A 114 1.20 10.08 2.95
CA GLU A 114 0.95 10.64 4.30
C GLU A 114 2.26 10.89 5.07
N GLY A 115 3.18 9.93 5.05
CA GLY A 115 4.49 10.06 5.68
C GLY A 115 5.30 11.22 5.12
N SER A 116 5.21 11.50 3.80
CA SER A 116 5.90 12.61 3.17
C SER A 116 5.37 13.98 3.65
N ILE A 117 4.05 14.11 3.79
CA ILE A 117 3.42 15.34 4.30
C ILE A 117 3.85 15.58 5.77
N THR A 118 3.75 14.55 6.60
CA THR A 118 4.14 14.63 8.03
C THR A 118 5.61 15.04 8.16
N ARG A 119 6.51 14.45 7.36
CA ARG A 119 7.93 14.75 7.35
C ARG A 119 8.19 16.19 6.90
N LEU A 120 7.51 16.66 5.86
CA LEU A 120 7.65 18.00 5.33
C LEU A 120 7.27 19.06 6.36
N VAL A 121 6.14 18.87 7.04
CA VAL A 121 5.67 19.77 8.10
C VAL A 121 6.63 19.78 9.29
N ALA A 122 7.10 18.60 9.73
CA ALA A 122 8.08 18.52 10.82
C ALA A 122 9.40 19.20 10.45
N TYR A 123 9.91 18.99 9.23
CA TYR A 123 11.13 19.61 8.74
C TYR A 123 11.02 21.15 8.70
N SER A 124 9.90 21.68 8.16
CA SER A 124 9.61 23.11 8.16
C SER A 124 9.56 23.70 9.57
N ALA A 125 9.03 22.97 10.56
CA ALA A 125 8.99 23.41 11.96
C ALA A 125 10.41 23.49 12.57
N ILE A 126 11.28 22.51 12.28
CA ILE A 126 12.67 22.49 12.77
C ILE A 126 13.50 23.62 12.16
N MET A 127 13.26 23.95 10.91
CA MET A 127 13.97 25.04 10.19
C MET A 127 13.49 26.44 10.57
N GLY A 128 12.80 26.59 11.69
CA GLY A 128 12.38 27.88 12.22
C GLY A 128 11.10 28.43 11.60
N GLY A 129 10.28 27.52 11.04
CA GLY A 129 8.97 27.88 10.54
C GLY A 129 8.99 28.57 9.17
N SER A 130 9.99 28.31 8.34
CA SER A 130 10.04 28.76 6.95
C SER A 130 8.82 28.30 6.15
N GLU A 131 8.46 29.07 5.15
CA GLU A 131 7.43 28.73 4.17
C GLU A 131 7.73 27.38 3.51
N ILE A 132 6.69 26.57 3.26
CA ILE A 132 6.85 25.26 2.63
C ILE A 132 6.86 25.48 1.11
N ASN A 133 8.05 25.74 0.58
CA ASN A 133 8.31 25.86 -0.85
C ASN A 133 8.93 24.58 -1.44
N LEU A 134 9.09 24.56 -2.75
CA LEU A 134 9.61 23.40 -3.47
C LEU A 134 11.05 23.02 -3.07
N GLU A 135 11.91 24.01 -2.80
CA GLU A 135 13.30 23.76 -2.40
C GLU A 135 13.37 23.03 -1.06
N LEU A 136 12.60 23.50 -0.08
CA LEU A 136 12.46 22.84 1.21
C LEU A 136 11.89 21.43 1.07
N ALA A 137 10.90 21.23 0.19
CA ALA A 137 10.31 19.94 -0.05
C ALA A 137 11.31 18.93 -0.66
N ILE A 138 12.13 19.37 -1.63
CA ILE A 138 13.18 18.55 -2.24
C ILE A 138 14.19 18.11 -1.17
N GLU A 139 14.65 19.03 -0.34
CA GLU A 139 15.63 18.73 0.70
C GLU A 139 15.05 17.79 1.78
N ALA A 140 13.86 18.11 2.30
CA ALA A 140 13.20 17.32 3.34
C ALA A 140 12.90 15.87 2.92
N LEU A 141 12.59 15.67 1.63
CA LEU A 141 12.13 14.38 1.10
C LEU A 141 13.22 13.59 0.36
N LYS A 142 14.41 14.15 0.14
CA LYS A 142 15.51 13.53 -0.62
C LYS A 142 15.80 12.09 -0.20
N ASP A 143 16.03 11.87 1.09
CA ASP A 143 16.35 10.54 1.61
C ASP A 143 15.13 9.60 1.60
N PHE A 144 13.93 10.17 1.71
CA PHE A 144 12.69 9.41 1.70
C PHE A 144 12.38 8.88 0.30
N ILE A 145 12.58 9.72 -0.71
CA ILE A 145 12.45 9.34 -2.13
C ILE A 145 13.50 8.30 -2.52
N SER A 146 14.76 8.50 -2.12
CA SER A 146 15.84 7.59 -2.47
C SER A 146 15.65 6.18 -1.88
N LYS A 147 15.14 6.08 -0.66
CA LYS A 147 14.76 4.80 -0.05
C LYS A 147 13.61 4.13 -0.80
N GLY A 148 12.57 4.87 -1.16
CA GLY A 148 11.43 4.34 -1.93
C GLY A 148 11.81 3.87 -3.34
N ILE A 149 12.83 4.48 -3.95
CA ILE A 149 13.40 4.03 -5.23
C ILE A 149 14.23 2.76 -5.03
N SER A 150 14.94 2.61 -3.91
CA SER A 150 15.74 1.42 -3.59
C SER A 150 14.86 0.19 -3.36
N GLU A 151 13.68 0.35 -2.75
CA GLU A 151 12.70 -0.74 -2.59
C GLU A 151 12.02 -1.14 -3.92
N LYS A 152 11.99 -0.21 -4.89
CA LYS A 152 11.51 -0.46 -6.26
C LYS A 152 12.61 -0.93 -7.23
N ASN A 153 13.78 -1.32 -6.75
CA ASN A 153 14.74 -2.07 -7.56
C ASN A 153 14.19 -3.47 -7.82
N ASP A 154 13.16 -3.49 -8.65
CA ASP A 154 12.56 -4.70 -9.17
C ASP A 154 13.65 -5.53 -9.86
N VAL A 155 13.73 -6.80 -9.53
CA VAL A 155 14.62 -7.78 -10.17
C VAL A 155 14.60 -7.62 -11.71
N HIS A 156 13.44 -7.27 -12.25
CA HIS A 156 13.27 -7.02 -13.68
C HIS A 156 14.07 -5.81 -14.19
N ARG A 157 14.16 -4.72 -13.41
CA ARG A 157 14.97 -3.54 -13.79
C ARG A 157 16.46 -3.86 -13.69
N ILE A 158 16.86 -4.58 -12.65
CA ILE A 158 18.25 -5.04 -12.51
C ILE A 158 18.63 -5.94 -13.69
N GLN A 159 17.78 -6.91 -14.03
CA GLN A 159 17.97 -7.79 -15.17
C GLN A 159 18.08 -7.01 -16.48
N LYS A 160 17.25 -5.97 -16.67
CA LYS A 160 17.29 -5.14 -17.87
C LYS A 160 18.60 -4.36 -17.98
N VAL A 161 19.05 -3.71 -16.91
CA VAL A 161 20.33 -2.98 -16.89
C VAL A 161 21.51 -3.91 -17.13
N VAL A 162 21.50 -5.10 -16.51
CA VAL A 162 22.55 -6.12 -16.73
C VAL A 162 22.52 -6.64 -18.14
N ALA A 163 21.34 -6.90 -18.72
CA ALA A 163 21.20 -7.33 -20.10
C ALA A 163 21.75 -6.30 -21.09
N GLU A 164 21.44 -5.02 -20.89
CA GLU A 164 21.96 -3.91 -21.70
C GLU A 164 23.48 -3.79 -21.58
N TYR A 165 24.02 -3.88 -20.36
CA TYR A 165 25.47 -3.77 -20.13
C TYR A 165 26.26 -4.90 -20.80
N PHE A 166 25.78 -6.14 -20.72
CA PHE A 166 26.43 -7.30 -21.36
C PHE A 166 25.95 -7.57 -22.78
N GLN A 167 25.06 -6.76 -23.35
CA GLN A 167 24.48 -6.91 -24.68
C GLN A 167 23.85 -8.29 -24.93
N ILE A 168 23.17 -8.81 -23.93
CA ILE A 168 22.44 -10.08 -23.95
C ILE A 168 20.95 -9.83 -23.71
N SER A 169 20.10 -10.83 -24.00
CA SER A 169 18.67 -10.71 -23.71
C SER A 169 18.37 -10.98 -22.23
N VAL A 170 17.26 -10.42 -21.70
CA VAL A 170 16.79 -10.73 -20.35
C VAL A 170 16.43 -12.22 -20.21
N GLU A 171 16.04 -12.87 -21.32
CA GLU A 171 15.75 -14.30 -21.37
C GLU A 171 17.02 -15.14 -21.20
N ASP A 172 18.16 -14.71 -21.73
CA ASP A 172 19.45 -15.38 -21.55
C ASP A 172 19.90 -15.34 -20.08
N ILE A 173 19.65 -14.21 -19.37
CA ILE A 173 19.94 -14.10 -17.93
C ILE A 173 19.13 -15.11 -17.13
N ARG A 174 17.89 -15.40 -17.53
CA ARG A 174 17.00 -16.36 -16.86
C ARG A 174 17.26 -17.80 -17.27
N SER A 175 18.01 -18.02 -18.34
CA SER A 175 18.28 -19.36 -18.84
C SER A 175 19.27 -20.10 -17.93
N LYS A 176 19.04 -21.42 -17.74
CA LYS A 176 19.97 -22.31 -17.03
C LYS A 176 21.14 -22.76 -17.93
N LYS A 177 21.26 -22.25 -19.14
CA LYS A 177 22.35 -22.62 -20.05
C LYS A 177 23.65 -21.99 -19.54
N ARG A 178 24.62 -22.85 -19.20
CA ARG A 178 26.01 -22.44 -19.01
C ARG A 178 26.65 -22.37 -20.41
N SER A 179 27.24 -21.22 -20.74
CA SER A 179 28.16 -21.08 -21.88
C SER A 179 29.40 -21.92 -21.64
#